data_ba83d1d90f05e62cce6b55e0f5fd2923
#
_entry.id   ba83d1d90f05e62cce6b55e0f5fd2923
#
_cell.length_a   1.000
_cell.length_b   1.000
_cell.length_c   1.000
_cell.angle_alpha   90.00
_cell.angle_beta   90.00
_cell.angle_gamma   90.00
#
_symmetry.space_group_name_H-M   'P 1'
#
loop_
_entity.id
_entity.type
_entity.pdbx_description
1 polymer ?
#
loop_
_entity_poly.entity_id
_entity_poly.type
_entity_poly.pdbx_seq_one_letter_code
_entity_poly.pdbx_strand_id
1 'polypeptide(L)'
;MFMYTDYNQHLLDNVKKIHFIGCGGSGMYPLIQILAAKGYEISGSDVLDGSIIRYEREMGVKVSLGHSADNIIGVDMVVYSAAISKDNVELCAASSYGIPTIERSVLLGYVSRLYRQSICVSGTHGKTTTTSMITTALELAGRDPSAVIGGKLPLINGYGKAGKGDDIVIEACEFAETFLKLTPYLSVVLNIDNDHLDYYGSMGELKFAFKRFALLTQFMIFANVDDKNTMDVMYTLDRRVRTFGIENDGDYQAVNVQEYKPGFFEFDLKEWSKITGHIRLSVPGRHNIYNALAMCAVCRFAGLTVEQCAEAALNFKGAGRRFEVYGECNGALVIDDYAHHPTELRATLNTAKEMGYKRLIAVHQPFTYSRTKMLFNDFVDVLKIPDITVLTPIMGSREPNDPTITSAKLAAQIPGSVLVDSLQAAADWVKQNAQPGDLVITLGCGDIYKASKMMVADNQ
;
A
#
# COMPACT_ATOMS: atom_id res chain seq x y z
N MET A 1 -1.69 25.48 19.59
CA MET A 1 -0.82 25.76 18.45
C MET A 1 0.62 25.40 18.85
N PHE A 2 1.00 24.19 18.71
CA PHE A 2 1.83 23.54 17.69
C PHE A 2 3.31 23.49 17.99
N MET A 3 3.70 22.67 18.95
CA MET A 3 5.11 22.32 19.20
C MET A 3 5.51 20.97 18.59
N TYR A 4 5.03 20.63 17.37
CA TYR A 4 5.44 19.40 16.67
C TYR A 4 6.46 19.65 15.54
N THR A 5 6.69 20.90 15.15
CA THR A 5 7.50 21.25 13.98
C THR A 5 8.98 21.48 14.28
N ASP A 6 9.37 21.89 15.49
CA ASP A 6 10.76 22.27 15.76
C ASP A 6 11.70 21.10 16.08
N TYR A 7 11.21 20.05 16.73
CA TYR A 7 12.08 18.95 17.18
C TYR A 7 12.71 18.12 16.05
N ASN A 8 12.13 18.13 14.86
CA ASN A 8 12.58 17.30 13.74
C ASN A 8 13.35 18.06 12.65
N GLN A 9 13.52 19.39 12.72
CA GLN A 9 14.24 20.13 11.68
C GLN A 9 15.73 19.80 11.65
N HIS A 10 16.29 19.45 12.79
CA HIS A 10 17.70 19.18 13.00
C HIS A 10 18.00 17.69 13.25
N LEU A 11 17.07 16.80 12.86
CA LEU A 11 17.13 15.37 13.22
C LEU A 11 18.44 14.68 12.76
N LEU A 12 18.94 15.04 11.58
CA LEU A 12 20.13 14.46 10.99
C LEU A 12 21.34 15.44 10.99
N ASP A 13 21.26 16.54 11.72
CA ASP A 13 22.40 17.45 11.88
C ASP A 13 23.54 16.70 12.57
N ASN A 14 24.75 16.77 12.00
CA ASN A 14 25.94 16.05 12.47
C ASN A 14 25.88 14.52 12.42
N VAL A 15 24.83 13.92 11.83
CA VAL A 15 24.73 12.49 11.56
C VAL A 15 25.42 12.17 10.23
N LYS A 16 26.27 11.15 10.21
CA LYS A 16 26.92 10.63 9.00
C LYS A 16 26.66 9.14 8.81
N LYS A 17 26.62 8.39 9.91
CA LYS A 17 26.48 6.94 9.92
C LYS A 17 25.18 6.54 10.57
N ILE A 18 24.32 5.87 9.79
CA ILE A 18 22.99 5.46 10.24
C ILE A 18 22.88 3.93 10.16
N HIS A 19 22.45 3.32 11.25
CA HIS A 19 22.16 1.88 11.28
C HIS A 19 20.66 1.62 11.30
N PHE A 20 20.20 0.69 10.45
CA PHE A 20 18.79 0.31 10.32
C PHE A 20 18.51 -1.08 10.89
N ILE A 21 17.75 -1.17 11.99
CA ILE A 21 17.33 -2.45 12.59
C ILE A 21 16.03 -2.90 11.92
N GLY A 22 16.03 -4.10 11.29
CA GLY A 22 14.95 -4.59 10.44
C GLY A 22 15.00 -3.96 9.04
N CYS A 23 16.20 -3.82 8.48
CA CYS A 23 16.44 -3.14 7.20
C CYS A 23 15.77 -3.82 6.02
N GLY A 24 15.60 -5.16 6.01
CA GLY A 24 14.92 -5.92 4.97
C GLY A 24 13.41 -5.67 4.85
N GLY A 25 12.85 -4.77 5.64
CA GLY A 25 11.45 -4.37 5.54
C GLY A 25 11.17 -3.47 4.33
N SER A 26 10.06 -3.72 3.59
CA SER A 26 9.67 -2.92 2.42
C SER A 26 9.52 -1.43 2.68
N GLY A 27 9.17 -1.04 3.92
CA GLY A 27 9.09 0.37 4.31
C GLY A 27 10.43 0.98 4.74
N MET A 28 11.46 0.18 5.02
CA MET A 28 12.81 0.66 5.35
C MET A 28 13.64 0.94 4.09
N TYR A 29 13.56 0.04 3.12
CA TYR A 29 14.33 0.07 1.89
C TYR A 29 14.31 1.42 1.14
N PRO A 30 13.13 2.06 0.89
CA PRO A 30 13.11 3.37 0.24
C PRO A 30 13.85 4.46 1.02
N LEU A 31 13.80 4.44 2.34
CA LEU A 31 14.50 5.42 3.17
C LEU A 31 16.02 5.20 3.12
N ILE A 32 16.44 3.94 3.13
CA ILE A 32 17.84 3.55 2.94
C ILE A 32 18.35 4.06 1.59
N GLN A 33 17.61 3.85 0.49
CA GLN A 33 17.96 4.35 -0.84
C GLN A 33 18.11 5.88 -0.86
N ILE A 34 17.13 6.60 -0.32
CA ILE A 34 17.12 8.06 -0.30
C ILE A 34 18.30 8.60 0.50
N LEU A 35 18.58 8.05 1.68
CA LEU A 35 19.67 8.52 2.53
C LEU A 35 21.04 8.14 1.97
N ALA A 36 21.21 6.95 1.41
CA ALA A 36 22.43 6.56 0.71
C ALA A 36 22.72 7.50 -0.48
N ALA A 37 21.71 7.83 -1.28
CA ALA A 37 21.82 8.78 -2.39
C ALA A 37 22.16 10.21 -1.92
N LYS A 38 21.82 10.57 -0.67
CA LYS A 38 22.19 11.86 -0.03
C LYS A 38 23.56 11.83 0.65
N GLY A 39 24.29 10.70 0.56
CA GLY A 39 25.68 10.61 1.03
C GLY A 39 25.85 10.12 2.48
N TYR A 40 24.79 9.60 3.12
CA TYR A 40 24.95 8.96 4.42
C TYR A 40 25.59 7.58 4.29
N GLU A 41 26.46 7.22 5.23
CA GLU A 41 26.93 5.85 5.38
C GLU A 41 25.85 5.00 6.05
N ILE A 42 25.35 3.99 5.32
CA ILE A 42 24.26 3.15 5.82
C ILE A 42 24.77 1.76 6.17
N SER A 43 24.34 1.27 7.32
CA SER A 43 24.40 -0.13 7.70
C SER A 43 23.04 -0.64 8.19
N GLY A 44 22.85 -1.94 8.25
CA GLY A 44 21.61 -2.50 8.74
C GLY A 44 21.74 -3.92 9.26
N SER A 45 20.71 -4.37 9.95
CA SER A 45 20.57 -5.74 10.43
C SER A 45 19.15 -6.26 10.16
N ASP A 46 19.03 -7.54 9.86
CA ASP A 46 17.75 -8.25 9.74
C ASP A 46 17.92 -9.72 10.07
N VAL A 47 16.84 -10.41 10.43
CA VAL A 47 16.86 -11.85 10.70
C VAL A 47 16.61 -12.70 9.44
N LEU A 48 16.11 -12.09 8.36
CA LEU A 48 15.76 -12.76 7.11
C LEU A 48 16.66 -12.29 5.96
N ASP A 49 17.24 -13.22 5.21
CA ASP A 49 18.00 -12.91 3.99
C ASP A 49 17.05 -12.90 2.76
N GLY A 50 16.31 -11.81 2.62
CA GLY A 50 15.33 -11.62 1.54
C GLY A 50 15.89 -10.88 0.32
N SER A 51 15.02 -10.69 -0.69
CA SER A 51 15.39 -9.95 -1.91
C SER A 51 15.77 -8.49 -1.63
N ILE A 52 15.16 -7.84 -0.64
CA ILE A 52 15.48 -6.46 -0.24
C ILE A 52 16.91 -6.39 0.28
N ILE A 53 17.31 -7.33 1.15
CA ILE A 53 18.69 -7.40 1.68
C ILE A 53 19.71 -7.53 0.54
N ARG A 54 19.39 -8.30 -0.50
CA ARG A 54 20.27 -8.41 -1.69
C ARG A 54 20.42 -7.07 -2.41
N TYR A 55 19.33 -6.36 -2.64
CA TYR A 55 19.36 -5.02 -3.26
C TYR A 55 20.14 -4.02 -2.40
N GLU A 56 20.00 -4.05 -1.07
CA GLU A 56 20.77 -3.19 -0.16
C GLU A 56 22.28 -3.47 -0.24
N ARG A 57 22.69 -4.75 -0.27
CA ARG A 57 24.09 -5.14 -0.45
C ARG A 57 24.64 -4.70 -1.81
N GLU A 58 23.84 -4.81 -2.90
CA GLU A 58 24.21 -4.32 -4.23
C GLU A 58 24.43 -2.80 -4.27
N MET A 59 23.72 -2.07 -3.41
CA MET A 59 23.92 -0.62 -3.21
C MET A 59 25.12 -0.27 -2.32
N GLY A 60 25.82 -1.26 -1.78
CA GLY A 60 26.98 -1.06 -0.89
C GLY A 60 26.61 -0.91 0.60
N VAL A 61 25.36 -1.17 0.98
CA VAL A 61 24.95 -1.16 2.39
C VAL A 61 25.52 -2.39 3.08
N LYS A 62 26.15 -2.18 4.26
CA LYS A 62 26.64 -3.27 5.10
C LYS A 62 25.48 -3.88 5.87
N VAL A 63 25.03 -5.08 5.49
CA VAL A 63 23.93 -5.77 6.14
C VAL A 63 24.41 -6.99 6.90
N SER A 64 24.15 -7.01 8.20
CA SER A 64 24.37 -8.15 9.12
C SER A 64 23.10 -9.01 9.18
N LEU A 65 23.27 -10.34 9.13
CA LEU A 65 22.18 -11.27 9.42
C LEU A 65 22.20 -11.60 10.92
N GLY A 66 21.06 -11.35 11.58
CA GLY A 66 20.94 -11.40 13.03
C GLY A 66 21.29 -10.07 13.70
N HIS A 67 20.87 -9.94 14.95
CA HIS A 67 21.06 -8.75 15.77
C HIS A 67 22.21 -8.94 16.75
N SER A 68 23.13 -7.96 16.83
CA SER A 68 24.25 -7.95 17.77
C SER A 68 24.57 -6.51 18.18
N ALA A 69 24.97 -6.31 19.43
CA ALA A 69 25.44 -5.02 19.92
C ALA A 69 26.62 -4.46 19.09
N ASP A 70 27.42 -5.34 18.49
CA ASP A 70 28.56 -4.95 17.67
C ASP A 70 28.17 -4.26 16.36
N ASN A 71 26.96 -4.52 15.88
CA ASN A 71 26.47 -3.94 14.61
C ASN A 71 26.33 -2.41 14.68
N ILE A 72 26.18 -1.84 15.87
CA ILE A 72 25.96 -0.39 16.06
C ILE A 72 27.20 0.35 16.58
N ILE A 73 28.37 -0.31 16.64
CA ILE A 73 29.60 0.35 17.09
C ILE A 73 30.02 1.43 16.07
N GLY A 74 30.13 2.66 16.55
CA GLY A 74 30.62 3.79 15.76
C GLY A 74 29.57 4.38 14.80
N VAL A 75 28.27 4.11 15.00
CA VAL A 75 27.18 4.78 14.31
C VAL A 75 26.71 6.02 15.07
N ASP A 76 26.19 7.00 14.35
CA ASP A 76 25.72 8.26 14.94
C ASP A 76 24.23 8.19 15.31
N MET A 77 23.46 7.32 14.63
CA MET A 77 22.02 7.16 14.84
C MET A 77 21.55 5.75 14.49
N VAL A 78 20.56 5.27 15.22
CA VAL A 78 19.84 4.02 14.93
C VAL A 78 18.40 4.30 14.52
N VAL A 79 17.98 3.69 13.42
CA VAL A 79 16.58 3.70 12.93
C VAL A 79 16.01 2.30 13.06
N TYR A 80 14.83 2.15 13.64
CA TYR A 80 14.23 0.84 13.82
C TYR A 80 12.81 0.76 13.28
N SER A 81 12.43 -0.43 12.80
CA SER A 81 11.07 -0.73 12.40
C SER A 81 10.18 -0.94 13.63
N ALA A 82 8.93 -0.52 13.56
CA ALA A 82 7.92 -0.81 14.60
C ALA A 82 7.73 -2.32 14.88
N ALA A 83 8.26 -3.20 14.01
CA ALA A 83 8.27 -4.64 14.20
C ALA A 83 9.31 -5.12 15.21
N ILE A 84 10.31 -4.30 15.51
CA ILE A 84 11.41 -4.64 16.41
C ILE A 84 10.94 -4.54 17.86
N SER A 85 11.20 -5.59 18.62
CA SER A 85 10.86 -5.63 20.05
C SER A 85 11.73 -4.67 20.84
N LYS A 86 11.19 -4.12 21.94
CA LYS A 86 11.91 -3.16 22.81
C LYS A 86 13.13 -3.77 23.52
N ASP A 87 13.17 -5.09 23.65
CA ASP A 87 14.27 -5.85 24.22
C ASP A 87 15.34 -6.29 23.19
N ASN A 88 15.23 -5.80 21.93
CA ASN A 88 16.22 -6.06 20.90
C ASN A 88 17.62 -5.63 21.37
N VAL A 89 18.62 -6.50 21.19
CA VAL A 89 19.98 -6.31 21.70
C VAL A 89 20.64 -5.04 21.14
N GLU A 90 20.36 -4.65 19.90
CA GLU A 90 20.92 -3.44 19.29
C GLU A 90 20.25 -2.17 19.85
N LEU A 91 18.92 -2.19 20.10
CA LEU A 91 18.23 -1.08 20.78
C LEU A 91 18.71 -0.89 22.21
N CYS A 92 18.90 -1.99 22.96
CA CYS A 92 19.43 -1.95 24.31
C CYS A 92 20.87 -1.41 24.34
N ALA A 93 21.71 -1.85 23.40
CA ALA A 93 23.08 -1.37 23.27
C ALA A 93 23.11 0.12 22.87
N ALA A 94 22.28 0.56 21.92
CA ALA A 94 22.17 1.97 21.52
C ALA A 94 21.83 2.86 22.72
N SER A 95 20.84 2.44 23.53
CA SER A 95 20.49 3.14 24.76
C SER A 95 21.68 3.22 25.75
N SER A 96 22.42 2.11 25.91
CA SER A 96 23.56 2.04 26.82
C SER A 96 24.73 2.90 26.35
N TYR A 97 24.94 3.05 25.05
CA TYR A 97 26.01 3.86 24.44
C TYR A 97 25.58 5.32 24.22
N GLY A 98 24.33 5.70 24.55
CA GLY A 98 23.82 7.05 24.33
C GLY A 98 23.63 7.40 22.85
N ILE A 99 23.49 6.40 21.97
CA ILE A 99 23.25 6.60 20.55
C ILE A 99 21.76 6.93 20.33
N PRO A 100 21.43 8.06 19.67
CA PRO A 100 20.04 8.42 19.36
C PRO A 100 19.33 7.33 18.57
N THR A 101 18.09 6.99 18.98
CA THR A 101 17.25 6.00 18.30
C THR A 101 15.93 6.63 17.87
N ILE A 102 15.51 6.37 16.63
CA ILE A 102 14.23 6.84 16.11
C ILE A 102 13.49 5.73 15.41
N GLU A 103 12.16 5.77 15.49
CA GLU A 103 11.31 4.87 14.71
C GLU A 103 11.23 5.33 13.24
N ARG A 104 11.10 4.39 12.31
CA ARG A 104 11.02 4.60 10.86
C ARG A 104 10.04 5.71 10.46
N SER A 105 8.87 5.80 11.11
CA SER A 105 7.85 6.81 10.76
C SER A 105 8.33 8.25 11.06
N VAL A 106 9.15 8.43 12.08
CA VAL A 106 9.77 9.73 12.41
C VAL A 106 10.77 10.13 11.34
N LEU A 107 11.61 9.16 10.89
CA LEU A 107 12.55 9.39 9.79
C LEU A 107 11.82 9.72 8.48
N LEU A 108 10.73 9.00 8.16
CA LEU A 108 9.92 9.28 6.98
C LEU A 108 9.34 10.70 7.01
N GLY A 109 8.88 11.14 8.19
CA GLY A 109 8.45 12.51 8.42
C GLY A 109 9.54 13.55 8.15
N TYR A 110 10.77 13.27 8.57
CA TYR A 110 11.92 14.11 8.26
C TYR A 110 12.22 14.13 6.75
N VAL A 111 12.29 12.96 6.12
CA VAL A 111 12.56 12.83 4.68
C VAL A 111 11.50 13.56 3.85
N SER A 112 10.22 13.53 4.25
CA SER A 112 9.16 14.23 3.54
C SER A 112 9.39 15.74 3.41
N ARG A 113 10.16 16.36 4.31
CA ARG A 113 10.48 17.80 4.31
C ARG A 113 11.68 18.15 3.43
N LEU A 114 12.50 17.16 3.06
CA LEU A 114 13.69 17.40 2.26
C LEU A 114 13.38 17.73 0.80
N TYR A 115 12.11 17.58 0.41
CA TYR A 115 11.64 17.77 -0.95
C TYR A 115 10.72 18.99 -1.04
N ARG A 116 10.84 19.72 -2.15
CA ARG A 116 10.01 20.89 -2.40
C ARG A 116 8.53 20.55 -2.52
N GLN A 117 8.22 19.41 -3.12
CA GLN A 117 6.86 18.92 -3.31
C GLN A 117 6.73 17.50 -2.71
N SER A 118 6.30 17.45 -1.47
CA SER A 118 5.93 16.19 -0.82
C SER A 118 4.47 15.88 -1.10
N ILE A 119 4.20 14.83 -1.88
CA ILE A 119 2.87 14.35 -2.26
C ILE A 119 2.55 13.14 -1.38
N CYS A 120 1.64 13.29 -0.43
CA CYS A 120 1.29 12.23 0.52
C CYS A 120 -0.10 11.67 0.21
N VAL A 121 -0.18 10.39 -0.12
CA VAL A 121 -1.42 9.71 -0.51
C VAL A 121 -1.95 8.91 0.67
N SER A 122 -3.09 9.33 1.21
CA SER A 122 -3.80 8.68 2.32
C SER A 122 -5.18 8.16 1.90
N GLY A 123 -5.78 7.39 2.78
CA GLY A 123 -7.08 6.77 2.61
C GLY A 123 -7.05 5.34 3.15
N THR A 124 -8.18 4.79 3.53
CA THR A 124 -8.24 3.41 3.98
C THR A 124 -7.84 2.45 2.85
N HIS A 125 -8.36 2.69 1.64
CA HIS A 125 -8.14 1.86 0.45
C HIS A 125 -7.51 2.66 -0.70
N GLY A 126 -6.77 1.97 -1.60
CA GLY A 126 -6.23 2.55 -2.83
C GLY A 126 -4.89 3.27 -2.70
N LYS A 127 -4.34 3.46 -1.50
CA LYS A 127 -3.08 4.18 -1.25
C LYS A 127 -1.93 3.74 -2.16
N THR A 128 -1.57 2.46 -2.11
CA THR A 128 -0.45 1.88 -2.87
C THR A 128 -0.61 2.09 -4.37
N THR A 129 -1.82 1.83 -4.89
CA THR A 129 -2.13 1.97 -6.31
C THR A 129 -2.00 3.43 -6.75
N THR A 130 -2.61 4.36 -6.00
CA THR A 130 -2.58 5.80 -6.33
C THR A 130 -1.15 6.36 -6.21
N THR A 131 -0.41 6.01 -5.15
CA THR A 131 1.01 6.40 -5.00
C THR A 131 1.83 5.91 -6.17
N SER A 132 1.61 4.65 -6.61
CA SER A 132 2.27 4.06 -7.75
C SER A 132 1.89 4.75 -9.08
N MET A 133 0.62 5.08 -9.29
CA MET A 133 0.16 5.81 -10.48
C MET A 133 0.77 7.22 -10.56
N ILE A 134 0.78 7.97 -9.45
CA ILE A 134 1.40 9.30 -9.40
C ILE A 134 2.91 9.19 -9.66
N THR A 135 3.58 8.22 -9.04
CA THR A 135 5.02 7.98 -9.29
C THR A 135 5.28 7.65 -10.76
N THR A 136 4.43 6.80 -11.37
CA THR A 136 4.53 6.46 -12.80
C THR A 136 4.36 7.71 -13.68
N ALA A 137 3.39 8.56 -13.37
CA ALA A 137 3.13 9.78 -14.16
C ALA A 137 4.32 10.77 -14.10
N LEU A 138 4.84 11.01 -12.90
CA LEU A 138 6.00 11.89 -12.74
C LEU A 138 7.27 11.31 -13.37
N GLU A 139 7.48 10.01 -13.29
CA GLU A 139 8.63 9.32 -13.89
C GLU A 139 8.58 9.42 -15.43
N LEU A 140 7.45 9.08 -16.06
CA LEU A 140 7.27 9.16 -17.50
C LEU A 140 7.34 10.61 -18.03
N ALA A 141 6.93 11.56 -17.20
CA ALA A 141 7.07 12.99 -17.50
C ALA A 141 8.51 13.54 -17.32
N GLY A 142 9.49 12.68 -16.98
CA GLY A 142 10.88 13.06 -16.78
C GLY A 142 11.18 13.88 -15.53
N ARG A 143 10.28 13.84 -14.52
CA ARG A 143 10.42 14.57 -13.25
C ARG A 143 11.39 13.88 -12.28
N ASP A 144 11.74 12.61 -12.51
CA ASP A 144 12.64 11.79 -11.67
C ASP A 144 12.31 11.89 -10.16
N PRO A 145 11.08 11.54 -9.74
CA PRO A 145 10.66 11.69 -8.35
C PRO A 145 11.35 10.68 -7.44
N SER A 146 11.48 11.03 -6.16
CA SER A 146 11.64 10.02 -5.11
C SER A 146 10.29 9.41 -4.75
N ALA A 147 10.30 8.17 -4.27
CA ALA A 147 9.07 7.47 -3.94
C ALA A 147 9.22 6.55 -2.72
N VAL A 148 8.16 6.48 -1.90
CA VAL A 148 8.02 5.52 -0.80
C VAL A 148 6.64 4.87 -0.94
N ILE A 149 6.63 3.60 -1.37
CA ILE A 149 5.42 2.88 -1.79
C ILE A 149 5.28 1.61 -0.96
N GLY A 150 4.05 1.28 -0.54
CA GLY A 150 3.76 0.08 0.25
C GLY A 150 3.86 -1.24 -0.52
N GLY A 151 3.89 -1.19 -1.86
CA GLY A 151 4.01 -2.34 -2.76
C GLY A 151 5.12 -2.16 -3.79
N LYS A 152 5.56 -3.26 -4.40
CA LYS A 152 6.57 -3.21 -5.47
C LYS A 152 5.97 -2.56 -6.72
N LEU A 153 6.59 -1.50 -7.23
CA LEU A 153 6.25 -0.89 -8.52
C LEU A 153 7.22 -1.41 -9.59
N PRO A 154 6.73 -2.17 -10.61
CA PRO A 154 7.60 -2.75 -11.64
C PRO A 154 8.44 -1.71 -12.38
N LEU A 155 7.89 -0.54 -12.68
CA LEU A 155 8.56 0.54 -13.41
C LEU A 155 9.89 0.97 -12.76
N ILE A 156 9.95 0.99 -11.42
CA ILE A 156 11.16 1.37 -10.66
C ILE A 156 11.85 0.14 -10.05
N ASN A 157 11.37 -1.06 -10.36
CA ASN A 157 11.84 -2.35 -9.83
C ASN A 157 12.00 -2.38 -8.31
N GLY A 158 11.13 -1.68 -7.56
CA GLY A 158 11.30 -1.56 -6.10
C GLY A 158 10.06 -1.07 -5.36
N TYR A 159 10.21 -0.96 -4.06
CA TYR A 159 9.21 -0.38 -3.14
C TYR A 159 9.38 1.12 -2.98
N GLY A 160 10.35 1.69 -3.67
CA GLY A 160 10.68 3.10 -3.68
C GLY A 160 11.88 3.39 -4.54
N LYS A 161 12.22 4.65 -4.61
CA LYS A 161 13.29 5.19 -5.44
C LYS A 161 13.86 6.46 -4.82
N ALA A 162 15.15 6.64 -4.93
CA ALA A 162 15.81 7.92 -4.71
C ALA A 162 15.96 8.64 -6.05
N GLY A 163 15.03 9.53 -6.37
CA GLY A 163 15.09 10.39 -7.54
C GLY A 163 15.94 11.64 -7.31
N LYS A 164 16.28 12.33 -8.40
CA LYS A 164 17.03 13.61 -8.37
C LYS A 164 16.11 14.84 -8.48
N GLY A 165 14.81 14.61 -8.71
CA GLY A 165 13.82 15.67 -8.83
C GLY A 165 13.41 16.27 -7.48
N ASP A 166 12.61 17.33 -7.54
CA ASP A 166 12.10 18.06 -6.40
C ASP A 166 10.88 17.37 -5.73
N ASP A 167 10.36 16.33 -6.36
CA ASP A 167 9.16 15.63 -5.93
C ASP A 167 9.48 14.39 -5.10
N ILE A 168 8.68 14.16 -4.06
CA ILE A 168 8.59 12.86 -3.39
C ILE A 168 7.13 12.42 -3.28
N VAL A 169 6.84 11.18 -3.66
CA VAL A 169 5.52 10.57 -3.52
C VAL A 169 5.55 9.55 -2.40
N ILE A 170 4.70 9.74 -1.40
CA ILE A 170 4.72 8.95 -0.16
C ILE A 170 3.35 8.32 0.07
N GLU A 171 3.33 7.01 0.28
CA GLU A 171 2.17 6.33 0.83
C GLU A 171 2.01 6.67 2.31
N ALA A 172 0.95 7.37 2.66
CA ALA A 172 0.67 7.91 3.98
C ALA A 172 -0.30 6.99 4.73
N CYS A 173 0.25 6.03 5.49
CA CYS A 173 -0.54 5.05 6.24
C CYS A 173 -1.12 5.67 7.51
N GLU A 174 -2.43 5.49 7.71
CA GLU A 174 -3.17 5.93 8.89
C GLU A 174 -2.91 5.08 10.13
N PHE A 175 -2.51 3.81 9.95
CA PHE A 175 -2.29 2.90 11.07
C PHE A 175 -1.28 3.46 12.08
N ALA A 176 -1.65 3.39 13.36
CA ALA A 176 -0.87 3.93 14.48
C ALA A 176 -0.49 5.41 14.29
N GLU A 177 -1.32 6.18 13.57
CA GLU A 177 -1.13 7.61 13.28
C GLU A 177 0.22 7.94 12.59
N THR A 178 0.83 6.98 11.88
CA THR A 178 2.16 7.21 11.27
C THR A 178 2.15 8.35 10.25
N PHE A 179 1.04 8.55 9.52
CA PHE A 179 0.87 9.65 8.58
C PHE A 179 0.92 11.05 9.24
N LEU A 180 0.67 11.16 10.56
CA LEU A 180 0.77 12.42 11.30
C LEU A 180 2.22 12.87 11.55
N LYS A 181 3.21 12.06 11.20
CA LYS A 181 4.63 12.45 11.22
C LYS A 181 5.04 13.19 9.94
N LEU A 182 4.25 13.03 8.86
CA LEU A 182 4.53 13.62 7.56
C LEU A 182 4.29 15.15 7.53
N THR A 183 4.89 15.79 6.55
CA THR A 183 4.67 17.20 6.25
C THR A 183 4.29 17.33 4.77
N PRO A 184 3.03 17.04 4.40
CA PRO A 184 2.60 17.10 3.02
C PRO A 184 2.63 18.52 2.46
N TYR A 185 3.23 18.71 1.29
CA TYR A 185 2.95 19.89 0.47
C TYR A 185 1.59 19.73 -0.22
N LEU A 186 1.38 18.55 -0.83
CA LEU A 186 0.09 18.11 -1.36
C LEU A 186 -0.34 16.83 -0.63
N SER A 187 -1.62 16.72 -0.31
CA SER A 187 -2.18 15.47 0.21
C SER A 187 -3.35 14.98 -0.63
N VAL A 188 -3.51 13.68 -0.65
CA VAL A 188 -4.68 13.00 -1.22
C VAL A 188 -5.39 12.26 -0.10
N VAL A 189 -6.72 12.37 -0.05
CA VAL A 189 -7.59 11.57 0.82
C VAL A 189 -8.58 10.82 -0.08
N LEU A 190 -8.31 9.53 -0.27
CA LEU A 190 -9.08 8.69 -1.21
C LEU A 190 -10.44 8.28 -0.64
N ASN A 191 -10.46 7.86 0.60
CA ASN A 191 -11.64 7.39 1.32
C ASN A 191 -11.31 7.22 2.81
N ILE A 192 -12.33 7.18 3.64
CA ILE A 192 -12.25 6.87 5.08
C ILE A 192 -13.28 5.79 5.38
N ASP A 193 -12.82 4.56 5.56
CA ASP A 193 -13.66 3.38 5.80
C ASP A 193 -13.33 2.73 7.16
N ASN A 194 -14.18 1.82 7.58
CA ASN A 194 -14.09 1.11 8.85
C ASN A 194 -12.93 0.09 8.85
N ASP A 195 -11.71 0.57 9.03
CA ASP A 195 -10.52 -0.26 9.27
C ASP A 195 -9.72 0.28 10.46
N HIS A 196 -8.90 -0.57 11.07
CA HIS A 196 -8.05 -0.23 12.22
C HIS A 196 -8.82 0.31 13.46
N LEU A 197 -10.11 -0.06 13.63
CA LEU A 197 -10.87 0.35 14.82
C LEU A 197 -10.41 -0.35 16.11
N ASP A 198 -9.64 -1.43 16.01
CA ASP A 198 -8.87 -1.99 17.12
C ASP A 198 -7.87 -0.99 17.71
N TYR A 199 -7.33 -0.13 16.87
CA TYR A 199 -6.45 0.98 17.28
C TYR A 199 -7.22 2.26 17.62
N TYR A 200 -8.12 2.70 16.73
CA TYR A 200 -8.82 3.98 16.88
C TYR A 200 -10.02 3.94 17.84
N GLY A 201 -10.58 2.77 18.10
CA GLY A 201 -11.74 2.61 18.95
C GLY A 201 -13.09 3.04 18.34
N SER A 202 -13.10 4.02 17.44
CA SER A 202 -14.32 4.47 16.76
C SER A 202 -14.04 5.14 15.40
N MET A 203 -15.07 5.19 14.54
CA MET A 203 -15.04 5.95 13.30
C MET A 203 -14.82 7.45 13.54
N GLY A 204 -15.28 7.98 14.65
CA GLY A 204 -15.07 9.38 15.03
C GLY A 204 -13.59 9.70 15.25
N GLU A 205 -12.88 8.84 15.97
CA GLU A 205 -11.43 8.99 16.21
C GLU A 205 -10.63 8.80 14.91
N LEU A 206 -11.02 7.84 14.06
CA LEU A 206 -10.41 7.68 12.74
C LEU A 206 -10.57 8.95 11.88
N LYS A 207 -11.80 9.49 11.77
CA LYS A 207 -12.05 10.76 11.06
C LYS A 207 -11.26 11.92 11.67
N PHE A 208 -11.12 11.96 12.99
CA PHE A 208 -10.33 12.99 13.66
C PHE A 208 -8.83 12.87 13.31
N ALA A 209 -8.29 11.66 13.19
CA ALA A 209 -6.91 11.45 12.75
C ALA A 209 -6.71 11.93 11.28
N PHE A 210 -7.65 11.62 10.38
CA PHE A 210 -7.62 12.15 9.00
C PHE A 210 -7.75 13.68 8.96
N LYS A 211 -8.57 14.27 9.83
CA LYS A 211 -8.63 15.73 9.99
C LYS A 211 -7.28 16.31 10.39
N ARG A 212 -6.62 15.72 11.38
CA ARG A 212 -5.27 16.14 11.81
C ARG A 212 -4.26 16.02 10.66
N PHE A 213 -4.28 14.92 9.90
CA PHE A 213 -3.43 14.76 8.71
C PHE A 213 -3.70 15.85 7.66
N ALA A 214 -4.96 16.10 7.32
CA ALA A 214 -5.34 17.14 6.37
C ALA A 214 -4.86 18.53 6.82
N LEU A 215 -4.91 18.83 8.12
CA LEU A 215 -4.41 20.10 8.70
C LEU A 215 -2.88 20.25 8.58
N LEU A 216 -2.10 19.16 8.45
CA LEU A 216 -0.65 19.23 8.20
C LEU A 216 -0.32 19.65 6.77
N THR A 217 -1.28 19.57 5.83
CA THR A 217 -1.06 19.90 4.43
C THR A 217 -0.76 21.38 4.25
N GLN A 218 0.37 21.67 3.62
CA GLN A 218 0.86 23.04 3.48
C GLN A 218 0.13 23.81 2.39
N PHE A 219 -0.21 23.16 1.26
CA PHE A 219 -0.70 23.88 0.09
C PHE A 219 -2.08 23.43 -0.39
N MET A 220 -2.27 22.16 -0.78
CA MET A 220 -3.53 21.70 -1.38
C MET A 220 -3.88 20.27 -0.96
N ILE A 221 -5.14 20.05 -0.64
CA ILE A 221 -5.73 18.74 -0.37
C ILE A 221 -6.56 18.32 -1.57
N PHE A 222 -6.38 17.06 -2.03
CA PHE A 222 -7.23 16.42 -3.05
C PHE A 222 -8.10 15.39 -2.35
N ALA A 223 -9.41 15.51 -2.46
CA ALA A 223 -10.37 14.72 -1.71
C ALA A 223 -11.43 14.08 -2.61
N ASN A 224 -11.78 12.83 -2.35
CA ASN A 224 -12.84 12.13 -3.05
C ASN A 224 -14.21 12.67 -2.62
N VAL A 225 -14.92 13.32 -3.54
CA VAL A 225 -16.25 13.92 -3.27
C VAL A 225 -17.34 12.87 -3.12
N ASP A 226 -17.13 11.66 -3.63
CA ASP A 226 -18.08 10.56 -3.55
C ASP A 226 -17.97 9.79 -2.20
N ASP A 227 -16.88 9.99 -1.45
CA ASP A 227 -16.75 9.40 -0.12
C ASP A 227 -17.28 10.32 0.96
N LYS A 228 -18.43 9.94 1.51
CA LYS A 228 -19.13 10.73 2.54
C LYS A 228 -18.26 11.02 3.76
N ASN A 229 -17.49 10.03 4.24
CA ASN A 229 -16.68 10.19 5.44
C ASN A 229 -15.51 11.16 5.19
N THR A 230 -14.90 11.11 4.00
CA THR A 230 -13.90 12.09 3.56
C THR A 230 -14.50 13.47 3.54
N MET A 231 -15.67 13.68 2.93
CA MET A 231 -16.28 14.99 2.83
C MET A 231 -16.78 15.51 4.18
N ASP A 232 -17.25 14.65 5.08
CA ASP A 232 -17.57 15.05 6.46
C ASP A 232 -16.35 15.67 7.17
N VAL A 233 -15.14 15.19 6.87
CA VAL A 233 -13.89 15.77 7.39
C VAL A 233 -13.57 17.07 6.65
N MET A 234 -13.59 17.09 5.32
CA MET A 234 -13.16 18.22 4.49
C MET A 234 -14.00 19.49 4.75
N TYR A 235 -15.32 19.33 4.91
CA TYR A 235 -16.21 20.47 5.20
C TYR A 235 -15.93 21.17 6.54
N THR A 236 -15.17 20.55 7.44
CA THR A 236 -14.79 21.13 8.73
C THR A 236 -13.46 21.87 8.70
N LEU A 237 -12.80 21.94 7.53
CA LEU A 237 -11.45 22.49 7.40
C LEU A 237 -11.48 23.88 6.76
N ASP A 238 -10.70 24.79 7.33
CA ASP A 238 -10.30 26.04 6.66
C ASP A 238 -8.99 25.79 5.89
N ARG A 239 -9.08 25.07 4.78
CA ARG A 239 -7.95 24.66 3.93
C ARG A 239 -8.37 24.66 2.47
N ARG A 240 -7.37 24.73 1.58
CA ARG A 240 -7.60 24.60 0.13
C ARG A 240 -7.86 23.14 -0.21
N VAL A 241 -9.06 22.84 -0.65
CA VAL A 241 -9.46 21.49 -1.07
C VAL A 241 -9.84 21.54 -2.55
N ARG A 242 -9.39 20.56 -3.30
CA ARG A 242 -9.86 20.19 -4.64
C ARG A 242 -10.50 18.83 -4.56
N THR A 243 -11.58 18.65 -5.27
CA THR A 243 -12.34 17.43 -5.23
C THR A 243 -12.20 16.64 -6.52
N PHE A 244 -12.29 15.31 -6.40
CA PHE A 244 -12.40 14.40 -7.53
C PHE A 244 -13.48 13.36 -7.27
N GLY A 245 -14.20 12.93 -8.32
CA GLY A 245 -15.25 11.93 -8.19
C GLY A 245 -15.79 11.43 -9.52
N ILE A 246 -16.68 10.46 -9.45
CA ILE A 246 -17.38 9.88 -10.59
C ILE A 246 -18.85 10.29 -10.55
N GLU A 247 -19.49 10.10 -9.39
CA GLU A 247 -20.94 10.23 -9.22
C GLU A 247 -21.37 11.67 -8.91
N ASN A 248 -20.58 12.37 -8.09
CA ASN A 248 -20.84 13.76 -7.70
C ASN A 248 -19.94 14.72 -8.47
N ASP A 249 -20.44 15.94 -8.65
CA ASP A 249 -19.69 17.00 -9.33
C ASP A 249 -18.46 17.42 -8.50
N GLY A 250 -17.30 17.33 -9.11
CA GLY A 250 -16.01 17.66 -8.49
C GLY A 250 -15.17 18.54 -9.41
N ASP A 251 -14.09 19.10 -8.85
CA ASP A 251 -13.10 19.87 -9.64
C ASP A 251 -12.49 19.01 -10.77
N TYR A 252 -12.32 17.71 -10.50
CA TYR A 252 -11.90 16.68 -11.46
C TYR A 252 -12.94 15.57 -11.45
N GLN A 253 -13.53 15.26 -12.60
CA GLN A 253 -14.58 14.27 -12.68
C GLN A 253 -14.35 13.30 -13.83
N ALA A 254 -14.60 12.00 -13.60
CA ALA A 254 -14.71 11.03 -14.68
C ALA A 254 -16.13 11.07 -15.24
N VAL A 255 -16.25 11.46 -16.49
CA VAL A 255 -17.52 11.45 -17.23
C VAL A 255 -17.42 10.48 -18.40
N ASN A 256 -18.53 10.08 -18.97
CA ASN A 256 -18.58 9.11 -20.08
C ASN A 256 -17.82 7.82 -19.75
N VAL A 257 -17.94 7.36 -18.50
CA VAL A 257 -17.27 6.13 -18.04
C VAL A 257 -17.85 4.95 -18.80
N GLN A 258 -16.98 4.18 -19.44
CA GLN A 258 -17.36 2.97 -20.15
C GLN A 258 -16.36 1.84 -19.93
N GLU A 259 -16.86 0.63 -20.01
CA GLU A 259 -16.06 -0.58 -20.00
C GLU A 259 -15.67 -0.92 -21.45
N TYR A 260 -14.37 -0.87 -21.77
CA TYR A 260 -13.88 -1.16 -23.13
C TYR A 260 -13.49 -2.63 -23.33
N LYS A 261 -13.28 -3.36 -22.25
CA LYS A 261 -13.18 -4.82 -22.18
C LYS A 261 -13.57 -5.27 -20.77
N PRO A 262 -14.00 -6.53 -20.57
CA PRO A 262 -14.47 -7.03 -19.27
C PRO A 262 -13.54 -6.66 -18.10
N GLY A 263 -14.07 -5.91 -17.14
CA GLY A 263 -13.37 -5.42 -15.95
C GLY A 263 -12.47 -4.19 -16.16
N PHE A 264 -12.29 -3.68 -17.39
CA PHE A 264 -11.39 -2.56 -17.68
C PHE A 264 -12.13 -1.33 -18.20
N PHE A 265 -11.79 -0.17 -17.65
CA PHE A 265 -12.53 1.06 -17.85
C PHE A 265 -11.75 2.14 -18.56
N GLU A 266 -12.47 3.00 -19.26
CA GLU A 266 -11.99 4.27 -19.80
C GLU A 266 -13.02 5.37 -19.50
N PHE A 267 -12.58 6.62 -19.49
CA PHE A 267 -13.43 7.76 -19.18
C PHE A 267 -12.85 9.05 -19.77
N ASP A 268 -13.71 10.06 -19.89
CA ASP A 268 -13.26 11.41 -20.20
C ASP A 268 -12.99 12.18 -18.91
N LEU A 269 -11.82 12.81 -18.83
CA LEU A 269 -11.46 13.68 -17.72
C LEU A 269 -12.12 15.05 -17.90
N LYS A 270 -13.01 15.40 -16.99
CA LYS A 270 -13.59 16.73 -16.89
C LYS A 270 -12.85 17.49 -15.79
N GLU A 271 -12.24 18.61 -16.15
CA GLU A 271 -11.64 19.57 -15.22
C GLU A 271 -12.57 20.79 -15.15
N TRP A 272 -13.13 21.04 -13.95
CA TRP A 272 -14.16 22.07 -13.75
C TRP A 272 -15.39 21.81 -14.64
N SER A 273 -15.59 22.64 -15.64
CA SER A 273 -16.72 22.54 -16.56
C SER A 273 -16.34 21.99 -17.95
N LYS A 274 -15.07 21.62 -18.18
CA LYS A 274 -14.54 21.30 -19.50
C LYS A 274 -13.94 19.90 -19.52
N ILE A 275 -14.32 19.09 -20.53
CA ILE A 275 -13.62 17.85 -20.87
C ILE A 275 -12.26 18.23 -21.45
N THR A 276 -11.19 17.73 -20.85
CA THR A 276 -9.81 18.07 -21.20
C THR A 276 -9.07 16.95 -21.88
N GLY A 277 -9.52 15.69 -21.74
CA GLY A 277 -8.93 14.55 -22.42
C GLY A 277 -9.56 13.23 -22.06
N HIS A 278 -9.04 12.16 -22.63
CA HIS A 278 -9.51 10.79 -22.46
C HIS A 278 -8.48 9.94 -21.73
N ILE A 279 -8.93 9.15 -20.77
CA ILE A 279 -8.08 8.30 -19.91
C ILE A 279 -8.54 6.85 -20.07
N ARG A 280 -7.62 5.97 -20.46
CA ARG A 280 -7.84 4.53 -20.52
C ARG A 280 -6.97 3.84 -19.48
N LEU A 281 -7.62 2.99 -18.64
CA LEU A 281 -6.92 2.25 -17.60
C LEU A 281 -6.37 0.93 -18.15
N SER A 282 -5.17 0.56 -17.75
CA SER A 282 -4.57 -0.74 -18.04
C SER A 282 -4.70 -1.76 -16.90
N VAL A 283 -5.30 -1.33 -15.78
CA VAL A 283 -5.59 -2.19 -14.62
C VAL A 283 -7.10 -2.33 -14.44
N PRO A 284 -7.59 -3.51 -14.02
CA PRO A 284 -9.02 -3.77 -13.92
C PRO A 284 -9.64 -3.13 -12.67
N GLY A 285 -10.96 -2.99 -12.69
CA GLY A 285 -11.79 -2.59 -11.56
C GLY A 285 -12.21 -1.12 -11.57
N ARG A 286 -13.50 -0.89 -11.35
CA ARG A 286 -14.11 0.45 -11.30
C ARG A 286 -13.47 1.36 -10.23
N HIS A 287 -13.00 0.79 -9.11
CA HIS A 287 -12.29 1.52 -8.06
C HIS A 287 -11.00 2.17 -8.56
N ASN A 288 -10.37 1.64 -9.60
CA ASN A 288 -9.17 2.23 -10.20
C ASN A 288 -9.46 3.51 -10.98
N ILE A 289 -10.72 3.81 -11.31
CA ILE A 289 -11.10 5.12 -11.85
C ILE A 289 -10.84 6.20 -10.80
N TYR A 290 -11.23 5.99 -9.54
CA TYR A 290 -10.92 6.93 -8.44
C TYR A 290 -9.43 7.11 -8.22
N ASN A 291 -8.65 6.02 -8.26
CA ASN A 291 -7.20 6.07 -8.13
C ASN A 291 -6.56 6.88 -9.26
N ALA A 292 -7.04 6.69 -10.50
CA ALA A 292 -6.57 7.44 -11.67
C ALA A 292 -7.02 8.91 -11.65
N LEU A 293 -8.24 9.21 -11.18
CA LEU A 293 -8.70 10.58 -10.99
C LEU A 293 -7.84 11.33 -9.97
N ALA A 294 -7.52 10.68 -8.85
CA ALA A 294 -6.62 11.25 -7.85
C ALA A 294 -5.23 11.51 -8.44
N MET A 295 -4.69 10.57 -9.23
CA MET A 295 -3.44 10.77 -9.98
C MET A 295 -3.56 11.95 -10.94
N CYS A 296 -4.61 12.01 -11.77
CA CYS A 296 -4.83 13.11 -12.70
C CYS A 296 -4.91 14.46 -11.95
N ALA A 297 -5.70 14.54 -10.88
CA ALA A 297 -5.88 15.77 -10.12
C ALA A 297 -4.54 16.31 -9.56
N VAL A 298 -3.73 15.43 -8.96
CA VAL A 298 -2.41 15.79 -8.42
C VAL A 298 -1.45 16.16 -9.53
N CYS A 299 -1.34 15.33 -10.59
CA CYS A 299 -0.36 15.54 -11.67
C CYS A 299 -0.69 16.75 -12.52
N ARG A 300 -1.96 17.00 -12.83
CA ARG A 300 -2.43 18.21 -13.51
C ARG A 300 -2.09 19.47 -12.70
N PHE A 301 -2.31 19.42 -11.40
CA PHE A 301 -1.93 20.49 -10.50
C PHE A 301 -0.40 20.69 -10.46
N ALA A 302 0.38 19.61 -10.50
CA ALA A 302 1.85 19.64 -10.57
C ALA A 302 2.39 20.07 -11.96
N GLY A 303 1.50 20.37 -12.93
CA GLY A 303 1.86 20.92 -14.24
C GLY A 303 2.03 19.90 -15.36
N LEU A 304 1.67 18.63 -15.15
CA LEU A 304 1.65 17.65 -16.23
C LEU A 304 0.46 17.93 -17.17
N THR A 305 0.60 17.57 -18.44
CA THR A 305 -0.51 17.63 -19.40
C THR A 305 -1.48 16.46 -19.20
N VAL A 306 -2.68 16.56 -19.76
CA VAL A 306 -3.65 15.45 -19.69
C VAL A 306 -3.14 14.23 -20.48
N GLU A 307 -2.42 14.45 -21.57
CA GLU A 307 -1.81 13.40 -22.38
C GLU A 307 -0.76 12.61 -21.56
N GLN A 308 0.05 13.29 -20.74
CA GLN A 308 0.99 12.64 -19.83
C GLN A 308 0.28 11.82 -18.75
N CYS A 309 -0.86 12.29 -18.24
CA CYS A 309 -1.69 11.51 -17.32
C CYS A 309 -2.30 10.30 -18.02
N ALA A 310 -2.78 10.44 -19.25
CA ALA A 310 -3.32 9.34 -20.04
C ALA A 310 -2.25 8.28 -20.38
N GLU A 311 -1.06 8.72 -20.75
CA GLU A 311 0.09 7.84 -20.96
C GLU A 311 0.46 7.06 -19.69
N ALA A 312 0.47 7.73 -18.56
CA ALA A 312 0.73 7.09 -17.26
C ALA A 312 -0.30 6.04 -16.92
N ALA A 313 -1.59 6.33 -17.07
CA ALA A 313 -2.69 5.39 -16.81
C ALA A 313 -2.61 4.16 -17.72
N LEU A 314 -2.25 4.34 -19.00
CA LEU A 314 -2.10 3.26 -19.97
C LEU A 314 -0.86 2.39 -19.70
N ASN A 315 0.23 2.99 -19.23
CA ASN A 315 1.49 2.29 -18.94
C ASN A 315 1.58 1.72 -17.52
N PHE A 316 0.70 2.10 -16.61
CA PHE A 316 0.65 1.56 -15.27
C PHE A 316 0.14 0.11 -15.28
N LYS A 317 1.01 -0.86 -15.02
CA LYS A 317 0.69 -2.30 -15.08
C LYS A 317 0.30 -2.90 -13.72
N GLY A 318 -0.01 -2.05 -12.75
CA GLY A 318 -0.30 -2.45 -11.38
C GLY A 318 0.89 -2.31 -10.44
N ALA A 319 0.61 -2.39 -9.15
CA ALA A 319 1.61 -2.56 -8.12
C ALA A 319 1.64 -4.03 -7.68
N GLY A 320 2.76 -4.49 -7.19
CA GLY A 320 2.90 -5.87 -6.72
C GLY A 320 1.81 -6.23 -5.71
N ARG A 321 1.25 -7.42 -5.85
CA ARG A 321 0.14 -7.91 -5.06
C ARG A 321 -1.15 -7.08 -5.17
N ARG A 322 -1.38 -6.41 -6.31
CA ARG A 322 -2.62 -5.68 -6.64
C ARG A 322 -3.10 -6.17 -8.00
N PHE A 323 -3.92 -7.22 -7.97
CA PHE A 323 -4.36 -7.95 -9.16
C PHE A 323 -3.18 -8.44 -10.01
N GLU A 324 -2.10 -8.88 -9.35
CA GLU A 324 -0.83 -9.26 -9.98
C GLU A 324 -0.95 -10.63 -10.64
N VAL A 325 -0.61 -10.71 -11.93
CA VAL A 325 -0.62 -11.97 -12.68
C VAL A 325 0.65 -12.75 -12.37
N TYR A 326 0.49 -14.00 -11.93
CA TYR A 326 1.59 -14.93 -11.67
C TYR A 326 1.84 -15.89 -12.82
N GLY A 327 0.82 -16.25 -13.58
CA GLY A 327 0.91 -17.20 -14.68
C GLY A 327 -0.35 -18.05 -14.82
N GLU A 328 -0.20 -19.28 -15.31
CA GLU A 328 -1.31 -20.21 -15.49
C GLU A 328 -1.09 -21.51 -14.71
N CYS A 329 -2.18 -22.12 -14.27
CA CYS A 329 -2.23 -23.45 -13.67
C CYS A 329 -3.35 -24.26 -14.37
N ASN A 330 -3.01 -25.31 -15.09
CA ASN A 330 -3.96 -26.13 -15.88
C ASN A 330 -4.86 -25.32 -16.84
N GLY A 331 -4.33 -24.22 -17.42
CA GLY A 331 -5.09 -23.31 -18.29
C GLY A 331 -6.03 -22.36 -17.55
N ALA A 332 -5.96 -22.30 -16.21
CA ALA A 332 -6.57 -21.28 -15.39
C ALA A 332 -5.58 -20.14 -15.15
N LEU A 333 -6.00 -18.89 -15.28
CA LEU A 333 -5.17 -17.74 -14.93
C LEU A 333 -5.04 -17.62 -13.41
N VAL A 334 -3.81 -17.47 -12.91
CA VAL A 334 -3.50 -17.30 -11.48
C VAL A 334 -3.07 -15.87 -11.21
N ILE A 335 -3.79 -15.20 -10.31
CA ILE A 335 -3.48 -13.84 -9.85
C ILE A 335 -3.39 -13.77 -8.33
N ASP A 336 -2.70 -12.75 -7.82
CA ASP A 336 -2.63 -12.44 -6.39
C ASP A 336 -3.12 -11.03 -6.12
N ASP A 337 -3.88 -10.86 -5.04
CA ASP A 337 -4.30 -9.55 -4.56
C ASP A 337 -4.12 -9.43 -3.05
N TYR A 338 -3.67 -8.27 -2.62
CA TYR A 338 -3.39 -7.96 -1.21
C TYR A 338 -4.66 -7.74 -0.38
N ALA A 339 -5.84 -7.71 -1.03
CA ALA A 339 -7.12 -7.49 -0.38
C ALA A 339 -7.29 -8.41 0.83
N HIS A 340 -7.56 -7.81 1.97
CA HIS A 340 -7.66 -8.49 3.26
C HIS A 340 -8.75 -7.90 4.18
N HIS A 341 -9.38 -6.82 3.76
CA HIS A 341 -10.57 -6.24 4.38
C HIS A 341 -11.80 -6.59 3.52
N PRO A 342 -13.01 -6.86 4.11
CA PRO A 342 -14.19 -7.23 3.34
C PRO A 342 -14.54 -6.25 2.20
N THR A 343 -14.37 -4.94 2.42
CA THR A 343 -14.59 -3.92 1.38
C THR A 343 -13.64 -4.11 0.19
N GLU A 344 -12.34 -4.34 0.46
CA GLU A 344 -11.34 -4.61 -0.59
C GLU A 344 -11.63 -5.93 -1.31
N LEU A 345 -11.91 -6.99 -0.55
CA LEU A 345 -12.29 -8.30 -1.10
C LEU A 345 -13.48 -8.19 -2.03
N ARG A 346 -14.52 -7.43 -1.64
CA ARG A 346 -15.72 -7.21 -2.46
C ARG A 346 -15.37 -6.53 -3.78
N ALA A 347 -14.56 -5.48 -3.74
CA ALA A 347 -14.13 -4.76 -4.94
C ALA A 347 -13.33 -5.67 -5.88
N THR A 348 -12.36 -6.41 -5.35
CA THR A 348 -11.51 -7.33 -6.11
C THR A 348 -12.30 -8.50 -6.68
N LEU A 349 -13.17 -9.14 -5.88
CA LEU A 349 -13.95 -10.29 -6.31
C LEU A 349 -15.03 -9.93 -7.34
N ASN A 350 -15.68 -8.78 -7.20
CA ASN A 350 -16.62 -8.29 -8.21
C ASN A 350 -15.91 -7.99 -9.53
N THR A 351 -14.76 -7.31 -9.47
CA THR A 351 -13.91 -7.09 -10.66
C THR A 351 -13.54 -8.42 -11.33
N ALA A 352 -13.13 -9.41 -10.54
CA ALA A 352 -12.76 -10.73 -11.05
C ALA A 352 -13.97 -11.45 -11.72
N LYS A 353 -15.17 -11.31 -11.15
CA LYS A 353 -16.43 -11.84 -11.75
C LYS A 353 -16.77 -11.15 -13.07
N GLU A 354 -16.61 -9.83 -13.16
CA GLU A 354 -16.89 -9.04 -14.36
C GLU A 354 -15.93 -9.38 -15.52
N MET A 355 -14.78 -9.98 -15.25
CA MET A 355 -13.83 -10.35 -16.30
C MET A 355 -14.27 -11.52 -17.19
N GLY A 356 -15.38 -12.19 -16.88
CA GLY A 356 -16.01 -13.17 -17.77
C GLY A 356 -15.35 -14.54 -17.82
N TYR A 357 -14.56 -14.92 -16.81
CA TYR A 357 -14.03 -16.28 -16.67
C TYR A 357 -15.15 -17.28 -16.35
N LYS A 358 -14.94 -18.56 -16.69
CA LYS A 358 -15.95 -19.61 -16.48
C LYS A 358 -16.28 -19.81 -15.01
N ARG A 359 -15.26 -19.85 -14.16
CA ARG A 359 -15.37 -19.95 -12.70
C ARG A 359 -14.35 -19.03 -12.04
N LEU A 360 -14.73 -18.44 -10.94
CA LEU A 360 -13.85 -17.71 -10.03
C LEU A 360 -13.55 -18.59 -8.82
N ILE A 361 -12.28 -18.95 -8.63
CA ILE A 361 -11.77 -19.68 -7.47
C ILE A 361 -10.98 -18.68 -6.61
N ALA A 362 -11.45 -18.40 -5.40
CA ALA A 362 -10.76 -17.54 -4.45
C ALA A 362 -10.05 -18.38 -3.39
N VAL A 363 -8.75 -18.17 -3.20
CA VAL A 363 -7.94 -18.78 -2.15
C VAL A 363 -7.63 -17.70 -1.13
N HIS A 364 -8.33 -17.70 0.00
CA HIS A 364 -8.23 -16.63 0.99
C HIS A 364 -7.50 -17.06 2.26
N GLN A 365 -6.52 -16.22 2.67
CA GLN A 365 -5.86 -16.30 3.97
C GLN A 365 -6.38 -15.18 4.86
N PRO A 366 -7.26 -15.48 5.84
CA PRO A 366 -7.68 -14.47 6.80
C PRO A 366 -6.47 -13.94 7.59
N PHE A 367 -6.46 -12.64 7.86
CA PHE A 367 -5.34 -11.98 8.51
C PHE A 367 -5.79 -11.28 9.79
N THR A 368 -5.15 -11.65 10.90
CA THR A 368 -5.40 -11.40 12.31
C THR A 368 -6.71 -12.01 12.83
N TYR A 369 -6.66 -12.49 14.06
CA TYR A 369 -7.82 -13.08 14.74
C TYR A 369 -8.85 -12.00 15.08
N SER A 370 -8.38 -10.84 15.56
CA SER A 370 -9.23 -9.71 15.96
C SER A 370 -10.08 -9.21 14.78
N ARG A 371 -9.46 -8.95 13.62
CA ARG A 371 -10.18 -8.49 12.41
C ARG A 371 -11.17 -9.54 11.92
N THR A 372 -10.73 -10.81 11.84
CA THR A 372 -11.59 -11.91 11.38
C THR A 372 -12.82 -12.08 12.27
N LYS A 373 -12.66 -11.89 13.59
CA LYS A 373 -13.75 -11.97 14.56
C LYS A 373 -14.69 -10.76 14.47
N MET A 374 -14.14 -9.56 14.40
CA MET A 374 -14.89 -8.30 14.34
C MET A 374 -15.75 -8.21 13.09
N LEU A 375 -15.20 -8.60 11.92
CA LEU A 375 -15.85 -8.51 10.62
C LEU A 375 -16.36 -9.87 10.10
N PHE A 376 -16.66 -10.80 11.00
CA PHE A 376 -16.99 -12.19 10.65
C PHE A 376 -18.11 -12.30 9.62
N ASN A 377 -19.23 -11.62 9.83
CA ASN A 377 -20.37 -11.68 8.92
C ASN A 377 -20.06 -11.03 7.56
N ASP A 378 -19.30 -9.95 7.56
CA ASP A 378 -18.87 -9.29 6.32
C ASP A 378 -17.93 -10.19 5.49
N PHE A 379 -17.02 -10.95 6.16
CA PHE A 379 -16.21 -11.98 5.50
C PHE A 379 -17.07 -13.11 4.94
N VAL A 380 -18.04 -13.61 5.71
CA VAL A 380 -18.96 -14.65 5.23
C VAL A 380 -19.71 -14.20 3.98
N ASP A 381 -20.18 -12.95 3.96
CA ASP A 381 -20.95 -12.44 2.83
C ASP A 381 -20.09 -12.22 1.58
N VAL A 382 -18.89 -11.66 1.73
CA VAL A 382 -18.01 -11.38 0.59
C VAL A 382 -17.41 -12.66 0.00
N LEU A 383 -17.12 -13.65 0.82
CA LEU A 383 -16.54 -14.93 0.39
C LEU A 383 -17.55 -15.90 -0.24
N LYS A 384 -18.83 -15.48 -0.36
CA LYS A 384 -19.84 -16.15 -1.19
C LYS A 384 -19.85 -15.66 -2.65
N ILE A 385 -19.12 -14.58 -2.98
CA ILE A 385 -19.06 -14.05 -4.36
C ILE A 385 -18.36 -15.02 -5.33
N PRO A 386 -17.23 -15.65 -4.98
CA PRO A 386 -16.58 -16.66 -5.84
C PRO A 386 -17.46 -17.88 -6.05
N ASP A 387 -17.21 -18.61 -7.15
CA ASP A 387 -17.86 -19.89 -7.39
C ASP A 387 -17.33 -20.97 -6.44
N ILE A 388 -16.03 -20.87 -6.07
CA ILE A 388 -15.38 -21.72 -5.07
C ILE A 388 -14.50 -20.85 -4.18
N THR A 389 -14.64 -21.03 -2.87
CA THR A 389 -13.77 -20.38 -1.88
C THR A 389 -12.94 -21.44 -1.15
N VAL A 390 -11.62 -21.30 -1.22
CA VAL A 390 -10.64 -22.10 -0.50
C VAL A 390 -10.09 -21.26 0.66
N LEU A 391 -10.17 -21.77 1.88
CA LEU A 391 -9.74 -21.08 3.10
C LEU A 391 -8.51 -21.75 3.70
N THR A 392 -7.45 -20.98 3.91
CA THR A 392 -6.27 -21.39 4.68
C THR A 392 -6.43 -21.04 6.17
N PRO A 393 -5.55 -21.49 7.07
CA PRO A 393 -5.54 -21.05 8.45
C PRO A 393 -5.41 -19.52 8.57
N ILE A 394 -5.99 -18.96 9.64
CA ILE A 394 -5.83 -17.53 9.95
C ILE A 394 -4.35 -17.25 10.23
N MET A 395 -3.79 -16.25 9.58
CA MET A 395 -2.46 -15.74 9.89
C MET A 395 -2.56 -14.70 11.01
N GLY A 396 -2.22 -15.11 12.25
CA GLY A 396 -2.34 -14.24 13.43
C GLY A 396 -1.39 -13.06 13.45
N SER A 397 -0.31 -13.08 12.66
CA SER A 397 0.74 -12.06 12.67
C SER A 397 1.35 -11.90 14.08
N ARG A 398 1.11 -10.78 14.75
CA ARG A 398 1.58 -10.48 16.12
C ARG A 398 0.58 -10.86 17.21
N GLU A 399 -0.61 -11.28 16.83
CA GLU A 399 -1.64 -11.65 17.79
C GLU A 399 -1.41 -13.08 18.31
N PRO A 400 -1.62 -13.33 19.60
CA PRO A 400 -1.67 -14.69 20.12
C PRO A 400 -2.85 -15.44 19.48
N ASN A 401 -2.72 -16.77 19.41
CA ASN A 401 -3.78 -17.62 18.87
C ASN A 401 -5.09 -17.43 19.67
N ASP A 402 -6.18 -17.07 19.00
CA ASP A 402 -7.52 -17.02 19.56
C ASP A 402 -8.35 -18.22 19.07
N PRO A 403 -8.55 -19.26 19.90
CA PRO A 403 -9.32 -20.45 19.51
C PRO A 403 -10.81 -20.16 19.33
N THR A 404 -11.29 -18.97 19.72
CA THR A 404 -12.70 -18.57 19.55
C THR A 404 -13.06 -18.23 18.11
N ILE A 405 -12.06 -18.00 17.23
CA ILE A 405 -12.22 -17.74 15.81
C ILE A 405 -11.27 -18.60 14.98
N THR A 406 -11.79 -19.27 13.95
CA THR A 406 -11.01 -20.12 13.05
C THR A 406 -11.55 -20.05 11.63
N SER A 407 -10.72 -20.37 10.64
CA SER A 407 -11.17 -20.49 9.25
C SER A 407 -12.26 -21.55 9.06
N ALA A 408 -12.29 -22.58 9.90
CA ALA A 408 -13.36 -23.59 9.91
C ALA A 408 -14.74 -22.98 10.25
N LYS A 409 -14.80 -21.99 11.14
CA LYS A 409 -16.04 -21.27 11.44
C LYS A 409 -16.53 -20.43 10.27
N LEU A 410 -15.63 -19.80 9.52
CA LEU A 410 -15.97 -19.12 8.27
C LEU A 410 -16.47 -20.12 7.22
N ALA A 411 -15.74 -21.21 7.01
CA ALA A 411 -16.11 -22.25 6.06
C ALA A 411 -17.50 -22.82 6.32
N ALA A 412 -17.86 -23.03 7.58
CA ALA A 412 -19.18 -23.54 7.97
C ALA A 412 -20.35 -22.63 7.56
N GLN A 413 -20.11 -21.34 7.29
CA GLN A 413 -21.11 -20.36 6.85
C GLN A 413 -21.07 -20.08 5.34
N ILE A 414 -20.10 -20.65 4.61
CA ILE A 414 -19.90 -20.43 3.17
C ILE A 414 -20.16 -21.77 2.46
N PRO A 415 -21.33 -21.95 1.82
CA PRO A 415 -21.68 -23.21 1.16
C PRO A 415 -20.66 -23.60 0.08
N GLY A 416 -20.21 -24.86 0.12
CA GLY A 416 -19.26 -25.38 -0.87
C GLY A 416 -17.81 -24.89 -0.71
N SER A 417 -17.50 -24.18 0.36
CA SER A 417 -16.12 -23.78 0.65
C SER A 417 -15.23 -24.98 1.00
N VAL A 418 -13.95 -24.86 0.69
CA VAL A 418 -12.92 -25.86 0.96
C VAL A 418 -11.99 -25.31 2.06
N LEU A 419 -11.78 -26.12 3.10
CA LEU A 419 -10.83 -25.80 4.16
C LEU A 419 -9.55 -26.60 3.94
N VAL A 420 -8.41 -25.92 3.96
CA VAL A 420 -7.08 -26.53 3.85
C VAL A 420 -6.21 -26.13 5.04
N ASP A 421 -5.18 -26.90 5.34
CA ASP A 421 -4.34 -26.72 6.53
C ASP A 421 -3.03 -25.94 6.28
N SER A 422 -2.68 -25.70 5.02
CA SER A 422 -1.44 -25.05 4.64
C SER A 422 -1.52 -24.36 3.28
N LEU A 423 -0.53 -23.51 2.97
CA LEU A 423 -0.40 -22.88 1.65
C LEU A 423 -0.08 -23.93 0.57
N GLN A 424 0.68 -24.96 0.92
CA GLN A 424 0.96 -26.07 0.01
C GLN A 424 -0.32 -26.82 -0.32
N ALA A 425 -1.14 -27.18 0.69
CA ALA A 425 -2.41 -27.86 0.46
C ALA A 425 -3.39 -27.01 -0.37
N ALA A 426 -3.35 -25.68 -0.23
CA ALA A 426 -4.13 -24.77 -1.08
C ALA A 426 -3.65 -24.83 -2.54
N ALA A 427 -2.35 -24.81 -2.77
CA ALA A 427 -1.78 -24.91 -4.11
C ALA A 427 -2.08 -26.28 -4.75
N ASP A 428 -1.93 -27.37 -4.00
CA ASP A 428 -2.21 -28.73 -4.47
C ASP A 428 -3.68 -28.92 -4.81
N TRP A 429 -4.58 -28.37 -3.98
CA TRP A 429 -6.02 -28.36 -4.27
C TRP A 429 -6.34 -27.65 -5.59
N VAL A 430 -5.74 -26.47 -5.81
CA VAL A 430 -5.93 -25.72 -7.07
C VAL A 430 -5.37 -26.52 -8.25
N LYS A 431 -4.18 -27.10 -8.16
CA LYS A 431 -3.61 -27.95 -9.21
C LYS A 431 -4.48 -29.15 -9.58
N GLN A 432 -5.23 -29.69 -8.63
CA GLN A 432 -6.14 -30.83 -8.87
C GLN A 432 -7.50 -30.41 -9.43
N ASN A 433 -7.97 -29.18 -9.16
CA ASN A 433 -9.36 -28.81 -9.41
C ASN A 433 -9.54 -27.67 -10.43
N ALA A 434 -8.48 -26.87 -10.70
CA ALA A 434 -8.54 -25.81 -11.69
C ALA A 434 -8.64 -26.35 -13.11
N GLN A 435 -9.41 -25.67 -13.94
CA GLN A 435 -9.72 -26.07 -15.32
C GLN A 435 -9.45 -24.89 -16.29
N PRO A 436 -9.23 -25.17 -17.57
CA PRO A 436 -9.07 -24.14 -18.59
C PRO A 436 -10.26 -23.16 -18.62
N GLY A 437 -9.95 -21.88 -18.51
CA GLY A 437 -10.92 -20.79 -18.48
C GLY A 437 -11.38 -20.37 -17.08
N ASP A 438 -10.84 -20.99 -16.03
CA ASP A 438 -11.01 -20.48 -14.65
C ASP A 438 -10.11 -19.27 -14.38
N LEU A 439 -10.53 -18.45 -13.41
CA LEU A 439 -9.68 -17.47 -12.74
C LEU A 439 -9.43 -17.92 -11.31
N VAL A 440 -8.18 -18.09 -10.94
CA VAL A 440 -7.75 -18.37 -9.57
C VAL A 440 -7.18 -17.07 -8.99
N ILE A 441 -7.71 -16.64 -7.86
CA ILE A 441 -7.20 -15.46 -7.16
C ILE A 441 -6.80 -15.81 -5.72
N THR A 442 -5.55 -15.53 -5.35
CA THR A 442 -5.13 -15.57 -3.94
C THR A 442 -5.37 -14.21 -3.30
N LEU A 443 -5.88 -14.21 -2.05
CA LEU A 443 -6.37 -13.01 -1.36
C LEU A 443 -5.85 -12.97 0.08
N GLY A 444 -5.17 -11.87 0.43
CA GLY A 444 -4.70 -11.64 1.79
C GLY A 444 -3.40 -10.86 1.87
N CYS A 445 -3.18 -10.14 2.95
CA CYS A 445 -1.97 -9.34 3.17
C CYS A 445 -0.80 -10.14 3.79
N GLY A 446 -1.04 -11.40 4.16
CA GLY A 446 -0.03 -12.32 4.65
C GLY A 446 0.84 -12.91 3.54
N ASP A 447 1.21 -14.15 3.70
CA ASP A 447 2.12 -14.85 2.78
C ASP A 447 1.41 -15.74 1.74
N ILE A 448 0.10 -15.58 1.57
CA ILE A 448 -0.74 -16.33 0.62
C ILE A 448 -0.22 -16.31 -0.82
N TYR A 449 0.44 -15.22 -1.25
CA TYR A 449 1.07 -15.11 -2.57
C TYR A 449 2.09 -16.22 -2.85
N LYS A 450 2.63 -16.88 -1.82
CA LYS A 450 3.49 -18.04 -1.98
C LYS A 450 2.72 -19.22 -2.60
N ALA A 451 1.43 -19.36 -2.28
CA ALA A 451 0.59 -20.37 -2.89
C ALA A 451 0.44 -20.13 -4.40
N SER A 452 0.27 -18.86 -4.86
CA SER A 452 0.26 -18.54 -6.30
C SER A 452 1.55 -18.99 -7.00
N LYS A 453 2.72 -18.75 -6.36
CA LYS A 453 4.00 -19.21 -6.91
C LYS A 453 4.07 -20.75 -7.00
N MET A 454 3.59 -21.47 -5.98
CA MET A 454 3.56 -22.92 -5.96
C MET A 454 2.62 -23.49 -7.04
N MET A 455 1.50 -22.80 -7.34
CA MET A 455 0.54 -23.19 -8.37
C MET A 455 1.14 -23.16 -9.78
N VAL A 456 2.00 -22.18 -10.08
CA VAL A 456 2.56 -21.95 -11.42
C VAL A 456 3.97 -22.50 -11.60
N ALA A 457 4.62 -23.01 -10.54
CA ALA A 457 6.02 -23.44 -10.56
C ALA A 457 6.32 -24.58 -11.54
N ASP A 458 5.34 -25.41 -11.87
CA ASP A 458 5.53 -26.57 -12.78
C ASP A 458 5.42 -26.17 -14.26
N ASN A 459 5.14 -24.92 -14.58
CA ASN A 459 4.95 -24.41 -15.95
C ASN A 459 6.08 -23.46 -16.41
N GLN A 460 7.19 -23.38 -15.65
CA GLN A 460 8.37 -22.56 -16.00
C GLN A 460 9.56 -23.41 -16.49
#